data_97c1f9f584ab9b0851adfabaa2a2586d
#
_entry.id   97c1f9f584ab9b0851adfabaa2a2586d
#
_cell.length_a   1.000
_cell.length_b   1.000
_cell.length_c   1.000
_cell.angle_alpha   90.00
_cell.angle_beta   90.00
_cell.angle_gamma   90.00
#
_symmetry.space_group_name_H-M   'P 1'
#
loop_
_entity.id
_entity.type
_entity.pdbx_description
1 polymer ?
#
loop_
_entity_poly.entity_id
_entity_poly.type
_entity_poly.pdbx_seq_one_letter_code
_entity_poly.pdbx_strand_id
1 'polypeptide(L)'
;MSQNSTIRKFIDRNVERLLVREFLLSKTERAGFGGLDFQRTPEGTKVTLSAERVGMVIGRKGKIINELQRRLQEDFNLENPRLEVGEIDNPALNAQVMASKLASALERGWYFRRAGHSSLLNIMDAGAKGCLVVLSGKLTGSRNRTQKFQAGHIKYCGDTAIQFMDVGKAVCVKKLGTIGCTVAIMRPGSKLPHEIRIKDRHEVGLPPLADVVIVKEGSMDLPEPIVEEVPEGEILEEVIEEEPAAEEAPAEEAAAEEAPAEEPESESTEEEATE
;
A
#
# COMPACT_ATOMS: atom_id res chain seq x y z
N MET A 1 14.93 42.70 21.88
CA MET A 1 14.36 41.34 22.15
C MET A 1 13.20 41.16 21.17
N SER A 2 13.39 40.50 20.03
CA SER A 2 12.31 40.25 19.09
C SER A 2 11.35 39.23 19.69
N GLN A 3 10.14 39.67 20.00
CA GLN A 3 9.06 38.77 20.38
C GLN A 3 8.90 37.73 19.26
N ASN A 4 9.35 36.50 19.48
CA ASN A 4 9.10 35.44 18.56
C ASN A 4 7.59 35.23 18.47
N SER A 5 6.98 35.73 17.41
CA SER A 5 5.57 35.56 17.12
C SER A 5 5.25 34.04 17.18
N THR A 6 4.06 33.70 17.66
CA THR A 6 3.58 32.28 17.70
C THR A 6 3.74 31.60 16.38
N ILE A 7 3.54 32.30 15.28
CA ILE A 7 3.74 31.79 13.91
C ILE A 7 5.21 31.36 13.71
N ARG A 8 6.18 32.17 14.13
CA ARG A 8 7.60 31.86 13.99
C ARG A 8 7.98 30.60 14.80
N LYS A 9 7.47 30.46 16.01
CA LYS A 9 7.67 29.26 16.82
C LYS A 9 7.13 27.98 16.16
N PHE A 10 6.00 28.05 15.44
CA PHE A 10 5.48 26.91 14.68
C PHE A 10 6.36 26.58 13.49
N ILE A 11 6.85 27.59 12.76
CA ILE A 11 7.75 27.40 11.63
C ILE A 11 9.06 26.76 12.12
N ASP A 12 9.67 27.32 13.14
CA ASP A 12 10.95 26.81 13.67
C ASP A 12 10.84 25.35 14.11
N ARG A 13 9.74 24.97 14.79
CA ARG A 13 9.45 23.57 15.17
C ARG A 13 9.30 22.63 13.97
N ASN A 14 8.64 23.10 12.91
CA ASN A 14 8.48 22.27 11.71
C ASN A 14 9.79 22.11 10.95
N VAL A 15 10.63 23.14 10.94
CA VAL A 15 11.99 23.08 10.36
C VAL A 15 12.85 22.08 11.14
N GLU A 16 12.84 22.13 12.48
CA GLU A 16 13.55 21.15 13.33
C GLU A 16 13.12 19.71 13.02
N ARG A 17 11.81 19.45 12.95
CA ARG A 17 11.26 18.13 12.58
C ARG A 17 11.73 17.66 11.22
N LEU A 18 11.76 18.56 10.25
CA LEU A 18 12.18 18.25 8.88
C LEU A 18 13.67 17.90 8.84
N LEU A 19 14.52 18.67 9.52
CA LEU A 19 15.96 18.43 9.60
C LEU A 19 16.27 17.08 10.29
N VAL A 20 15.59 16.79 11.39
CA VAL A 20 15.70 15.49 12.08
C VAL A 20 15.27 14.33 11.15
N ARG A 21 14.18 14.51 10.40
CA ARG A 21 13.72 13.51 9.43
C ARG A 21 14.76 13.26 8.36
N GLU A 22 15.34 14.28 7.77
CA GLU A 22 16.41 14.15 6.76
C GLU A 22 17.64 13.43 7.32
N PHE A 23 18.07 13.82 8.52
CA PHE A 23 19.18 13.20 9.19
C PHE A 23 18.94 11.70 9.44
N LEU A 24 17.81 11.33 10.03
CA LEU A 24 17.48 9.94 10.29
C LEU A 24 17.31 9.15 9.00
N LEU A 25 16.66 9.71 7.97
CA LEU A 25 16.51 9.09 6.67
C LEU A 25 17.88 8.74 6.05
N SER A 26 18.84 9.67 6.08
CA SER A 26 20.19 9.44 5.54
C SER A 26 20.96 8.35 6.30
N LYS A 27 20.76 8.23 7.63
CA LYS A 27 21.47 7.24 8.46
C LYS A 27 20.79 5.86 8.45
N THR A 28 19.48 5.80 8.24
CA THR A 28 18.70 4.56 8.29
C THR A 28 18.25 4.06 6.92
N GLU A 29 18.79 4.59 5.83
CA GLU A 29 18.46 4.20 4.47
C GLU A 29 18.55 2.68 4.25
N ARG A 30 19.63 2.04 4.73
CA ARG A 30 19.82 0.58 4.62
C ARG A 30 18.88 -0.25 5.48
N ALA A 31 18.33 0.34 6.54
CA ALA A 31 17.39 -0.31 7.44
C ALA A 31 15.93 -0.26 6.93
N GLY A 32 15.69 0.50 5.86
CA GLY A 32 14.34 0.72 5.31
C GLY A 32 13.54 1.68 6.18
N PHE A 33 13.81 2.98 6.02
CA PHE A 33 13.07 4.04 6.71
C PHE A 33 11.61 4.08 6.25
N GLY A 34 10.67 3.93 7.17
CA GLY A 34 9.24 3.90 6.87
C GLY A 34 8.48 5.14 7.29
N GLY A 35 8.91 5.79 8.36
CA GLY A 35 8.23 6.97 8.90
C GLY A 35 8.87 7.46 10.18
N LEU A 36 8.48 8.65 10.60
CA LEU A 36 8.93 9.28 11.83
C LEU A 36 7.75 10.00 12.47
N ASP A 37 7.56 9.75 13.77
CA ASP A 37 6.58 10.43 14.59
C ASP A 37 7.26 11.14 15.78
N PHE A 38 6.75 12.33 16.11
CA PHE A 38 7.27 13.16 17.19
C PHE A 38 6.21 13.38 18.24
N GLN A 39 6.46 12.91 19.44
CA GLN A 39 5.60 13.12 20.60
C GLN A 39 6.35 13.92 21.65
N ARG A 40 5.74 14.99 22.14
CA ARG A 40 6.26 15.73 23.28
C ARG A 40 5.72 15.15 24.56
N THR A 41 6.63 14.76 25.43
CA THR A 41 6.33 14.29 26.78
C THR A 41 6.87 15.28 27.80
N PRO A 42 6.38 15.27 29.04
CA PRO A 42 6.93 16.13 30.11
C PRO A 42 8.43 15.89 30.36
N GLU A 43 8.93 14.70 30.08
CA GLU A 43 10.33 14.30 30.26
C GLU A 43 11.25 14.71 29.09
N GLY A 44 10.67 15.07 27.93
CA GLY A 44 11.44 15.41 26.74
C GLY A 44 10.70 15.10 25.45
N THR A 45 11.43 15.00 24.35
CA THR A 45 10.87 14.68 23.03
C THR A 45 11.07 13.21 22.69
N LYS A 46 9.96 12.48 22.59
CA LYS A 46 9.95 11.10 22.10
C LYS A 46 9.91 11.10 20.58
N VAL A 47 10.87 10.43 19.95
CA VAL A 47 10.99 10.27 18.50
C VAL A 47 10.79 8.79 18.17
N THR A 48 9.68 8.46 17.55
CA THR A 48 9.37 7.08 17.12
C THR A 48 9.73 6.91 15.67
N LEU A 49 10.71 6.05 15.39
CA LEU A 49 11.18 5.70 14.07
C LEU A 49 10.61 4.36 13.63
N SER A 50 9.83 4.34 12.56
CA SER A 50 9.36 3.11 11.94
C SER A 50 10.37 2.61 10.91
N ALA A 51 10.87 1.38 11.07
CA ALA A 51 11.84 0.78 10.16
C ALA A 51 11.47 -0.66 9.80
N GLU A 52 11.87 -1.09 8.60
CA GLU A 52 11.69 -2.49 8.17
C GLU A 52 12.58 -3.45 8.97
N ARG A 53 13.82 -3.02 9.25
CA ARG A 53 14.83 -3.83 9.93
C ARG A 53 15.30 -3.12 11.19
N VAL A 54 14.55 -3.29 12.25
CA VAL A 54 14.82 -2.68 13.56
C VAL A 54 16.23 -3.00 14.07
N GLY A 55 16.69 -4.25 13.90
CA GLY A 55 18.02 -4.68 14.34
C GLY A 55 19.19 -3.89 13.72
N MET A 56 19.02 -3.36 12.49
CA MET A 56 20.05 -2.54 11.84
C MET A 56 20.08 -1.12 12.42
N VAL A 57 18.97 -0.60 12.90
CA VAL A 57 18.88 0.72 13.55
C VAL A 57 19.45 0.67 14.97
N ILE A 58 19.14 -0.38 15.70
CA ILE A 58 19.65 -0.57 17.07
C ILE A 58 21.17 -0.82 17.04
N GLY A 59 21.63 -1.68 16.11
CA GLY A 59 23.02 -2.04 15.96
C GLY A 59 23.54 -2.96 17.06
N ARG A 60 24.85 -3.31 17.00
CA ARG A 60 25.47 -4.16 18.00
C ARG A 60 25.46 -3.52 19.38
N LYS A 61 24.81 -4.14 20.35
CA LYS A 61 24.70 -3.66 21.74
C LYS A 61 24.18 -2.22 21.86
N GLY A 62 23.28 -1.80 20.95
CA GLY A 62 22.70 -0.46 21.01
C GLY A 62 23.62 0.69 20.61
N LYS A 63 24.78 0.42 20.02
CA LYS A 63 25.76 1.48 19.69
C LYS A 63 25.20 2.51 18.70
N ILE A 64 24.47 2.05 17.67
CA ILE A 64 23.98 2.95 16.64
C ILE A 64 22.85 3.82 17.18
N ILE A 65 21.89 3.24 17.90
CA ILE A 65 20.79 4.02 18.49
C ILE A 65 21.28 5.06 19.49
N ASN A 66 22.27 4.71 20.33
CA ASN A 66 22.86 5.63 21.30
C ASN A 66 23.64 6.77 20.60
N GLU A 67 24.34 6.45 19.50
CA GLU A 67 25.01 7.47 18.69
C GLU A 67 24.01 8.41 18.02
N LEU A 68 22.91 7.86 17.46
CA LEU A 68 21.85 8.66 16.86
C LEU A 68 21.21 9.58 17.90
N GLN A 69 20.90 9.04 19.09
CA GLN A 69 20.30 9.82 20.17
C GLN A 69 21.21 10.96 20.63
N ARG A 70 22.52 10.68 20.78
CA ARG A 70 23.52 11.71 21.14
C ARG A 70 23.58 12.82 20.09
N ARG A 71 23.61 12.47 18.79
CA ARG A 71 23.61 13.46 17.71
C ARG A 71 22.31 14.27 17.66
N LEU A 72 21.17 13.65 17.94
CA LEU A 72 19.89 14.37 18.04
C LEU A 72 19.91 15.42 19.16
N GLN A 73 20.63 15.17 20.23
CA GLN A 73 20.78 16.10 21.31
C GLN A 73 21.80 17.22 21.00
N GLU A 74 22.94 16.87 20.38
CA GLU A 74 24.04 17.80 20.09
C GLU A 74 23.74 18.70 18.89
N ASP A 75 23.22 18.13 17.78
CA ASP A 75 23.08 18.84 16.50
C ASP A 75 21.73 19.57 16.36
N PHE A 76 20.66 19.05 16.99
CA PHE A 76 19.28 19.54 16.79
C PHE A 76 18.67 20.20 18.02
N ASN A 77 19.42 20.38 19.08
CA ASN A 77 18.98 21.03 20.34
C ASN A 77 17.65 20.50 20.91
N LEU A 78 17.37 19.22 20.70
CA LEU A 78 16.17 18.59 21.23
C LEU A 78 16.32 18.36 22.74
N GLU A 79 15.29 18.74 23.50
CA GLU A 79 15.24 18.48 24.94
C GLU A 79 15.08 16.98 25.18
N ASN A 80 16.08 16.35 25.81
CA ASN A 80 16.11 14.93 26.18
C ASN A 80 15.46 13.99 25.13
N PRO A 81 16.04 13.88 23.90
CA PRO A 81 15.44 13.07 22.87
C PRO A 81 15.51 11.58 23.23
N ARG A 82 14.34 10.92 23.25
CA ARG A 82 14.24 9.46 23.36
C ARG A 82 13.91 8.89 21.98
N LEU A 83 14.82 8.09 21.42
CA LEU A 83 14.61 7.43 20.15
C LEU A 83 14.06 6.03 20.39
N GLU A 84 12.83 5.79 19.95
CA GLU A 84 12.23 4.46 19.93
C GLU A 84 12.14 3.97 18.49
N VAL A 85 12.34 2.67 18.32
CA VAL A 85 12.30 2.04 16.98
C VAL A 85 11.17 1.03 16.96
N GLY A 86 10.20 1.27 16.07
CA GLY A 86 9.09 0.36 15.81
C GLY A 86 9.31 -0.43 14.52
N GLU A 87 8.80 -1.64 14.48
CA GLU A 87 8.76 -2.46 13.28
C GLU A 87 7.54 -2.10 12.42
N ILE A 88 7.66 -2.25 11.10
CA ILE A 88 6.57 -2.03 10.16
C ILE A 88 5.93 -3.38 9.86
N ASP A 89 4.64 -3.54 10.14
CA ASP A 89 3.90 -4.80 9.93
C ASP A 89 4.01 -5.28 8.48
N ASN A 90 3.71 -4.38 7.52
CA ASN A 90 3.75 -4.66 6.09
C ASN A 90 4.66 -3.68 5.35
N PRO A 91 5.96 -3.96 5.22
CA PRO A 91 6.89 -3.05 4.55
C PRO A 91 6.59 -2.84 3.06
N ALA A 92 5.89 -3.78 2.42
CA ALA A 92 5.45 -3.65 1.03
C ALA A 92 4.32 -2.61 0.83
N LEU A 93 3.54 -2.31 1.87
CA LEU A 93 2.51 -1.28 1.84
C LEU A 93 3.02 0.12 2.22
N ASN A 94 4.28 0.23 2.63
CA ASN A 94 4.90 1.52 2.94
C ASN A 94 5.61 2.08 1.71
N ALA A 95 5.14 3.22 1.20
CA ALA A 95 5.65 3.81 -0.03
C ALA A 95 7.12 4.23 0.06
N GLN A 96 7.57 4.74 1.22
CA GLN A 96 8.95 5.18 1.40
C GLN A 96 9.93 4.02 1.42
N VAL A 97 9.59 2.91 2.08
CA VAL A 97 10.39 1.69 2.10
C VAL A 97 10.51 1.11 0.70
N MET A 98 9.39 1.04 -0.03
CA MET A 98 9.40 0.52 -1.40
C MET A 98 10.17 1.41 -2.37
N ALA A 99 10.11 2.74 -2.21
CA ALA A 99 10.91 3.67 -3.01
C ALA A 99 12.42 3.46 -2.75
N SER A 100 12.84 3.31 -1.50
CA SER A 100 14.24 3.04 -1.13
C SER A 100 14.71 1.67 -1.64
N LYS A 101 13.90 0.63 -1.54
CA LYS A 101 14.18 -0.71 -2.12
C LYS A 101 14.35 -0.65 -3.63
N LEU A 102 13.47 0.08 -4.33
CA LEU A 102 13.54 0.26 -5.77
C LEU A 102 14.82 1.01 -6.17
N ALA A 103 15.16 2.10 -5.47
CA ALA A 103 16.40 2.85 -5.69
C ALA A 103 17.63 1.95 -5.52
N SER A 104 17.73 1.20 -4.42
CA SER A 104 18.82 0.26 -4.16
C SER A 104 18.90 -0.86 -5.20
N ALA A 105 17.76 -1.36 -5.72
CA ALA A 105 17.76 -2.35 -6.79
C ALA A 105 18.34 -1.77 -8.10
N LEU A 106 17.98 -0.53 -8.43
CA LEU A 106 18.51 0.17 -9.59
C LEU A 106 20.00 0.46 -9.46
N GLU A 107 20.52 0.80 -8.28
CA GLU A 107 21.94 1.01 -7.99
C GLU A 107 22.75 -0.27 -8.18
N ARG A 108 22.20 -1.40 -7.78
CA ARG A 108 22.79 -2.73 -7.99
C ARG A 108 22.83 -3.16 -9.46
N GLY A 109 22.26 -2.37 -10.38
CA GLY A 109 22.32 -2.63 -11.81
C GLY A 109 21.07 -3.30 -12.41
N TRP A 110 19.99 -3.43 -11.67
CA TRP A 110 18.77 -3.99 -12.22
C TRP A 110 18.25 -3.12 -13.38
N TYR A 111 17.71 -3.78 -14.40
CA TYR A 111 17.08 -3.10 -15.51
C TYR A 111 15.77 -2.44 -15.05
N PHE A 112 15.60 -1.17 -15.39
CA PHE A 112 14.52 -0.33 -14.83
C PHE A 112 13.10 -0.88 -15.05
N ARG A 113 12.83 -1.55 -16.21
CA ARG A 113 11.52 -2.16 -16.47
C ARG A 113 11.26 -3.33 -15.53
N ARG A 114 12.25 -4.22 -15.37
CA ARG A 114 12.15 -5.37 -14.47
C ARG A 114 11.98 -4.91 -13.02
N ALA A 115 12.78 -3.93 -12.59
CA ALA A 115 12.70 -3.39 -11.24
C ALA A 115 11.32 -2.75 -10.97
N GLY A 116 10.81 -1.94 -11.92
CA GLY A 116 9.50 -1.31 -11.80
C GLY A 116 8.34 -2.31 -11.72
N HIS A 117 8.30 -3.29 -12.61
CA HIS A 117 7.26 -4.32 -12.58
C HIS A 117 7.34 -5.23 -11.36
N SER A 118 8.55 -5.63 -10.94
CA SER A 118 8.72 -6.45 -9.73
C SER A 118 8.25 -5.71 -8.47
N SER A 119 8.61 -4.44 -8.34
CA SER A 119 8.13 -3.63 -7.21
C SER A 119 6.62 -3.46 -7.22
N LEU A 120 6.02 -3.26 -8.41
CA LEU A 120 4.58 -3.12 -8.57
C LEU A 120 3.84 -4.41 -8.19
N LEU A 121 4.32 -5.57 -8.64
CA LEU A 121 3.74 -6.87 -8.27
C LEU A 121 3.82 -7.11 -6.77
N ASN A 122 4.97 -6.89 -6.14
CA ASN A 122 5.12 -7.06 -4.70
C ASN A 122 4.16 -6.20 -3.88
N ILE A 123 3.87 -4.97 -4.34
CA ILE A 123 2.92 -4.07 -3.67
C ILE A 123 1.48 -4.57 -3.85
N MET A 124 1.13 -5.03 -5.05
CA MET A 124 -0.21 -5.56 -5.33
C MET A 124 -0.47 -6.87 -4.59
N ASP A 125 0.53 -7.76 -4.52
CA ASP A 125 0.47 -9.03 -3.79
C ASP A 125 0.29 -8.82 -2.28
N ALA A 126 0.83 -7.71 -1.75
CA ALA A 126 0.60 -7.30 -0.35
C ALA A 126 -0.82 -6.75 -0.09
N GLY A 127 -1.70 -6.72 -1.10
CA GLY A 127 -3.10 -6.32 -0.98
C GLY A 127 -3.37 -4.83 -1.15
N ALA A 128 -2.47 -4.05 -1.75
CA ALA A 128 -2.72 -2.66 -2.08
C ALA A 128 -3.90 -2.52 -3.06
N LYS A 129 -4.74 -1.50 -2.87
CA LYS A 129 -5.85 -1.20 -3.80
C LYS A 129 -5.36 -0.68 -5.15
N GLY A 130 -4.21 -0.03 -5.16
CA GLY A 130 -3.52 0.43 -6.35
C GLY A 130 -2.12 0.92 -6.06
N CYS A 131 -1.28 0.90 -7.09
CA CYS A 131 0.10 1.33 -7.00
C CYS A 131 0.54 2.05 -8.28
N LEU A 132 1.30 3.13 -8.12
CA LEU A 132 1.95 3.89 -9.17
C LEU A 132 3.44 3.97 -8.87
N VAL A 133 4.25 3.48 -9.78
CA VAL A 133 5.71 3.61 -9.73
C VAL A 133 6.18 4.50 -10.87
N VAL A 134 6.87 5.58 -10.56
CA VAL A 134 7.40 6.53 -11.54
C VAL A 134 8.92 6.58 -11.43
N LEU A 135 9.58 6.30 -12.54
CA LEU A 135 11.03 6.42 -12.68
C LEU A 135 11.35 7.55 -13.65
N SER A 136 12.13 8.52 -13.21
CA SER A 136 12.47 9.71 -14.00
C SER A 136 13.98 9.94 -14.02
N GLY A 137 14.53 10.17 -15.20
CA GLY A 137 15.95 10.42 -15.38
C GLY A 137 16.53 9.79 -16.65
N LYS A 138 17.83 9.58 -16.68
CA LYS A 138 18.55 8.91 -17.78
C LYS A 138 18.41 7.39 -17.64
N LEU A 139 17.37 6.81 -18.25
CA LEU A 139 17.06 5.38 -18.12
C LEU A 139 17.77 4.51 -19.16
N THR A 140 17.74 4.90 -20.42
CA THR A 140 18.32 4.11 -21.54
C THR A 140 19.45 4.80 -22.29
N GLY A 141 19.53 6.11 -22.23
CA GLY A 141 20.53 6.91 -22.96
C GLY A 141 20.76 8.24 -22.28
N SER A 142 21.40 9.18 -22.98
CA SER A 142 21.71 10.51 -22.48
C SER A 142 20.45 11.39 -22.28
N ARG A 143 19.39 11.16 -23.06
CA ARG A 143 18.15 11.92 -22.97
C ARG A 143 17.32 11.47 -21.75
N ASN A 144 16.78 12.41 -21.00
CA ASN A 144 15.89 12.15 -19.88
C ASN A 144 14.56 11.54 -20.36
N ARG A 145 14.08 10.57 -19.61
CA ARG A 145 12.80 9.91 -19.84
C ARG A 145 12.10 9.63 -18.52
N THR A 146 10.77 9.76 -18.53
CA THR A 146 9.92 9.32 -17.42
C THR A 146 9.17 8.06 -17.84
N GLN A 147 9.28 7.02 -17.03
CA GLN A 147 8.54 5.77 -17.20
C GLN A 147 7.60 5.57 -16.02
N LYS A 148 6.34 5.35 -16.32
CA LYS A 148 5.29 5.07 -15.32
C LYS A 148 4.88 3.61 -15.42
N PHE A 149 4.72 2.97 -14.26
CA PHE A 149 4.17 1.63 -14.10
C PHE A 149 3.00 1.78 -13.14
N GLN A 150 1.83 1.29 -13.52
CA GLN A 150 0.63 1.44 -12.71
C GLN A 150 -0.19 0.16 -12.72
N ALA A 151 -0.81 -0.13 -11.58
CA ALA A 151 -1.78 -1.20 -11.42
C ALA A 151 -2.84 -0.81 -10.39
N GLY A 152 -4.04 -1.35 -10.54
CA GLY A 152 -5.15 -1.10 -9.64
C GLY A 152 -5.70 0.32 -9.73
N HIS A 153 -6.34 0.76 -8.65
CA HIS A 153 -7.02 2.04 -8.57
C HIS A 153 -6.12 3.12 -7.95
N ILE A 154 -5.99 4.26 -8.63
CA ILE A 154 -5.10 5.35 -8.23
C ILE A 154 -5.87 6.67 -8.28
N LYS A 155 -5.68 7.52 -7.27
CA LYS A 155 -6.19 8.88 -7.22
C LYS A 155 -5.05 9.88 -7.36
N TYR A 156 -5.24 10.89 -8.23
CA TYR A 156 -4.24 11.91 -8.51
C TYR A 156 -4.55 13.26 -7.86
N CYS A 157 -5.81 13.51 -7.54
CA CYS A 157 -6.27 14.80 -7.04
C CYS A 157 -7.39 14.65 -6.01
N GLY A 158 -7.69 15.76 -5.35
CA GLY A 158 -8.73 15.86 -4.34
C GLY A 158 -8.29 15.35 -2.97
N ASP A 159 -9.17 15.50 -2.00
CA ASP A 159 -8.95 15.09 -0.62
C ASP A 159 -8.67 13.59 -0.49
N THR A 160 -9.32 12.77 -1.29
CA THR A 160 -9.09 11.33 -1.37
C THR A 160 -7.65 10.95 -1.74
N ALA A 161 -6.97 11.76 -2.55
CA ALA A 161 -5.56 11.54 -2.87
C ALA A 161 -4.66 11.87 -1.68
N ILE A 162 -4.98 12.90 -0.91
CA ILE A 162 -4.19 13.33 0.25
C ILE A 162 -4.33 12.32 1.40
N GLN A 163 -5.53 11.81 1.63
CA GLN A 163 -5.82 10.92 2.76
C GLN A 163 -5.42 9.46 2.51
N PHE A 164 -5.63 8.94 1.30
CA PHE A 164 -5.50 7.51 1.01
C PHE A 164 -4.24 7.13 0.22
N MET A 165 -3.57 8.09 -0.42
CA MET A 165 -2.35 7.83 -1.16
C MET A 165 -1.12 8.11 -0.31
N ASP A 166 -0.33 7.07 -0.06
CA ASP A 166 0.98 7.20 0.56
C ASP A 166 2.04 7.37 -0.53
N VAL A 167 2.88 8.41 -0.44
CA VAL A 167 3.87 8.75 -1.47
C VAL A 167 5.28 8.71 -0.87
N GLY A 168 6.07 7.78 -1.39
CA GLY A 168 7.50 7.66 -1.07
C GLY A 168 8.37 8.15 -2.23
N LYS A 169 9.45 8.84 -1.91
CA LYS A 169 10.43 9.33 -2.88
C LYS A 169 11.83 8.90 -2.48
N ALA A 170 12.60 8.42 -3.46
CA ALA A 170 13.99 8.07 -3.29
C ALA A 170 14.81 8.46 -4.54
N VAL A 171 16.08 8.64 -4.36
CA VAL A 171 17.01 8.98 -5.43
C VAL A 171 18.02 7.86 -5.57
N CYS A 172 18.18 7.35 -6.77
CA CYS A 172 19.19 6.34 -7.12
C CYS A 172 20.36 7.03 -7.84
N VAL A 173 21.57 6.81 -7.39
CA VAL A 173 22.79 7.36 -7.99
C VAL A 173 23.44 6.32 -8.88
N LYS A 174 23.59 6.64 -10.18
CA LYS A 174 24.26 5.78 -11.16
C LYS A 174 25.47 6.48 -11.79
N LYS A 175 26.31 5.72 -12.49
CA LYS A 175 27.50 6.28 -13.20
C LYS A 175 27.13 7.42 -14.17
N LEU A 176 25.95 7.37 -14.80
CA LEU A 176 25.47 8.37 -15.77
C LEU A 176 24.70 9.53 -15.15
N GLY A 177 24.48 9.54 -13.84
CA GLY A 177 23.72 10.55 -13.12
C GLY A 177 22.69 9.95 -12.17
N THR A 178 21.74 10.77 -11.73
CA THR A 178 20.70 10.39 -10.77
C THR A 178 19.39 10.02 -11.47
N ILE A 179 18.67 9.06 -10.87
CA ILE A 179 17.34 8.66 -11.28
C ILE A 179 16.41 8.88 -10.08
N GLY A 180 15.35 9.65 -10.28
CA GLY A 180 14.28 9.82 -9.29
C GLY A 180 13.31 8.65 -9.33
N CYS A 181 13.05 8.05 -8.15
CA CYS A 181 12.09 6.99 -7.93
C CYS A 181 10.96 7.54 -7.07
N THR A 182 9.74 7.51 -7.58
CA THR A 182 8.55 7.86 -6.82
C THR A 182 7.61 6.68 -6.81
N VAL A 183 7.18 6.27 -5.63
CA VAL A 183 6.21 5.20 -5.43
C VAL A 183 5.02 5.78 -4.70
N ALA A 184 3.84 5.62 -5.28
CA ALA A 184 2.58 6.02 -4.65
C ALA A 184 1.71 4.78 -4.49
N ILE A 185 1.27 4.52 -3.26
CA ILE A 185 0.50 3.32 -2.89
C ILE A 185 -0.84 3.76 -2.35
N MET A 186 -1.90 3.16 -2.84
CA MET A 186 -3.23 3.29 -2.27
C MET A 186 -3.46 2.18 -1.25
N ARG A 187 -3.68 2.57 0.01
CA ARG A 187 -3.81 1.63 1.12
C ARG A 187 -5.01 0.69 0.94
N PRO A 188 -4.90 -0.56 1.38
CA PRO A 188 -6.03 -1.48 1.42
C PRO A 188 -7.14 -0.91 2.32
N GLY A 189 -8.39 -1.22 2.01
CA GLY A 189 -9.55 -0.79 2.82
C GLY A 189 -9.95 0.69 2.68
N SER A 190 -9.28 1.49 1.85
CA SER A 190 -9.69 2.87 1.59
C SER A 190 -11.06 2.90 0.90
N LYS A 191 -12.05 3.55 1.54
CA LYS A 191 -13.40 3.74 0.98
C LYS A 191 -13.44 5.02 0.19
N LEU A 192 -13.78 4.91 -1.08
CA LEU A 192 -13.90 6.06 -1.96
C LEU A 192 -15.34 6.62 -1.94
N PRO A 193 -15.55 7.93 -2.18
CA PRO A 193 -16.87 8.55 -2.15
C PRO A 193 -17.88 7.94 -3.13
N HIS A 194 -17.41 7.32 -4.21
CA HIS A 194 -18.25 6.65 -5.19
C HIS A 194 -18.53 5.17 -4.86
N GLU A 195 -17.86 4.60 -3.87
CA GLU A 195 -18.09 3.23 -3.39
C GLU A 195 -19.17 3.23 -2.31
N ILE A 196 -20.41 3.53 -2.71
CA ILE A 196 -21.56 3.52 -1.81
C ILE A 196 -22.17 2.12 -1.84
N ARG A 197 -22.27 1.49 -0.68
CA ARG A 197 -23.10 0.30 -0.48
C ARG A 197 -24.46 0.74 0.03
N ILE A 198 -25.46 0.52 -0.77
CA ILE A 198 -26.86 0.67 -0.35
C ILE A 198 -27.17 -0.59 0.46
N LYS A 199 -27.49 -0.42 1.73
CA LYS A 199 -27.97 -1.52 2.58
C LYS A 199 -29.48 -1.60 2.45
N ASP A 200 -29.98 -2.81 2.32
CA ASP A 200 -31.41 -3.04 2.32
C ASP A 200 -32.00 -2.62 3.66
N ARG A 201 -33.24 -2.12 3.61
CA ARG A 201 -33.94 -1.58 4.79
C ARG A 201 -34.12 -2.63 5.89
N HIS A 202 -34.25 -3.89 5.48
CA HIS A 202 -34.35 -5.04 6.38
C HIS A 202 -33.01 -5.29 7.13
N GLU A 203 -31.86 -5.08 6.49
CA GLU A 203 -30.53 -5.23 7.13
C GLU A 203 -30.27 -4.16 8.20
N VAL A 204 -30.93 -3.00 8.08
CA VAL A 204 -30.77 -1.87 9.01
C VAL A 204 -31.81 -1.93 10.14
N GLY A 205 -32.77 -2.87 10.09
CA GLY A 205 -33.84 -2.98 11.09
C GLY A 205 -34.88 -1.86 11.03
N LEU A 206 -34.96 -1.14 9.90
CA LEU A 206 -35.97 -0.11 9.69
C LEU A 206 -37.25 -0.77 9.21
N PRO A 207 -38.45 -0.30 9.69
CA PRO A 207 -39.73 -0.83 9.23
C PRO A 207 -39.89 -0.67 7.71
N PRO A 208 -40.62 -1.59 7.04
CA PRO A 208 -40.88 -1.47 5.62
C PRO A 208 -41.55 -0.12 5.31
N LEU A 209 -41.23 0.44 4.14
CA LEU A 209 -41.93 1.64 3.68
C LEU A 209 -43.41 1.28 3.54
N ALA A 210 -44.28 2.05 4.19
CA ALA A 210 -45.71 1.99 3.87
C ALA A 210 -45.84 2.29 2.37
N ASP A 211 -46.60 1.45 1.67
CA ASP A 211 -46.86 1.63 0.25
C ASP A 211 -47.39 3.04 0.02
N VAL A 212 -46.65 3.84 -0.74
CA VAL A 212 -47.10 5.16 -1.13
C VAL A 212 -48.22 4.96 -2.12
N VAL A 213 -49.43 5.06 -1.64
CA VAL A 213 -50.61 5.11 -2.51
C VAL A 213 -50.51 6.39 -3.31
N ILE A 214 -50.11 6.28 -4.58
CA ILE A 214 -50.11 7.39 -5.52
C ILE A 214 -51.58 7.68 -5.82
N VAL A 215 -52.17 8.60 -5.05
CA VAL A 215 -53.50 9.14 -5.34
C VAL A 215 -53.34 9.95 -6.63
N LYS A 216 -53.82 9.39 -7.74
CA LYS A 216 -53.97 10.15 -8.98
C LYS A 216 -55.03 11.24 -8.72
N GLU A 217 -54.59 12.49 -8.77
CA GLU A 217 -55.53 13.62 -8.71
C GLU A 217 -56.60 13.46 -9.82
N GLY A 218 -57.82 13.12 -9.46
CA GLY A 218 -58.95 13.05 -10.41
C GLY A 218 -60.08 12.12 -10.08
N SER A 219 -60.13 11.42 -8.94
CA SER A 219 -61.35 10.70 -8.53
C SER A 219 -61.65 10.95 -7.05
N MET A 220 -62.69 11.69 -6.84
CA MET A 220 -63.30 11.99 -5.56
C MET A 220 -64.19 10.82 -5.15
N ASP A 221 -63.59 9.66 -4.91
CA ASP A 221 -64.24 8.54 -4.24
C ASP A 221 -63.17 7.88 -3.35
N LEU A 222 -63.31 8.13 -2.06
CA LEU A 222 -62.55 7.45 -1.03
C LEU A 222 -63.08 6.03 -0.89
N PRO A 223 -62.34 4.98 -1.22
CA PRO A 223 -62.72 3.64 -0.79
C PRO A 223 -62.46 3.51 0.72
N GLU A 224 -63.48 3.07 1.42
CA GLU A 224 -63.42 2.73 2.84
C GLU A 224 -62.31 1.70 3.09
N PRO A 225 -61.58 1.75 4.22
CA PRO A 225 -60.54 0.79 4.53
C PRO A 225 -61.16 -0.59 4.72
N ILE A 226 -60.87 -1.49 3.80
CA ILE A 226 -61.18 -2.91 3.97
C ILE A 226 -60.21 -3.42 5.05
N VAL A 227 -60.74 -3.59 6.25
CA VAL A 227 -60.11 -4.36 7.31
C VAL A 227 -60.34 -5.83 6.97
N GLU A 228 -59.44 -6.42 6.23
CA GLU A 228 -59.35 -7.89 6.14
C GLU A 228 -58.73 -8.43 7.43
N GLU A 229 -59.59 -9.00 8.25
CA GLU A 229 -59.18 -9.85 9.37
C GLU A 229 -58.44 -11.06 8.80
N VAL A 230 -57.18 -11.20 9.18
CA VAL A 230 -56.37 -12.37 8.88
C VAL A 230 -56.84 -13.49 9.81
N PRO A 231 -57.41 -14.60 9.33
CA PRO A 231 -57.73 -15.74 10.19
C PRO A 231 -56.42 -16.40 10.65
N GLU A 232 -56.29 -16.47 11.97
CA GLU A 232 -55.32 -17.38 12.60
C GLU A 232 -55.74 -18.83 12.31
N GLY A 233 -54.78 -19.60 11.78
CA GLY A 233 -54.87 -21.08 11.85
C GLY A 233 -54.52 -21.75 10.53
N GLU A 234 -53.41 -22.32 10.51
CA GLU A 234 -53.15 -23.74 10.23
C GLU A 234 -51.76 -23.92 9.64
N ILE A 235 -50.96 -24.47 10.49
CA ILE A 235 -49.68 -25.10 10.16
C ILE A 235 -50.02 -26.35 9.34
N LEU A 236 -49.55 -26.43 8.11
CA LEU A 236 -49.39 -27.68 7.42
C LEU A 236 -48.00 -27.75 6.83
N GLU A 237 -47.21 -28.59 7.50
CA GLU A 237 -46.00 -29.18 6.96
C GLU A 237 -46.33 -29.94 5.67
N GLU A 238 -45.77 -29.58 4.56
CA GLU A 238 -45.58 -30.49 3.45
C GLU A 238 -44.12 -30.41 2.94
N VAL A 239 -43.41 -31.42 3.34
CA VAL A 239 -42.16 -31.89 2.78
C VAL A 239 -42.36 -32.19 1.30
N ILE A 240 -41.69 -31.52 0.42
CA ILE A 240 -41.43 -31.99 -0.93
C ILE A 240 -39.93 -31.99 -1.19
N GLU A 241 -39.40 -33.18 -1.05
CA GLU A 241 -38.15 -33.59 -1.70
C GLU A 241 -38.35 -33.53 -3.21
N GLU A 242 -37.57 -32.73 -3.91
CA GLU A 242 -37.27 -32.92 -5.33
C GLU A 242 -35.77 -32.67 -5.56
N GLU A 243 -35.08 -33.78 -5.75
CA GLU A 243 -33.78 -33.81 -6.39
C GLU A 243 -33.93 -33.38 -7.86
N PRO A 244 -33.00 -32.61 -8.41
CA PRO A 244 -32.81 -32.58 -9.86
C PRO A 244 -31.69 -33.52 -10.28
N ALA A 245 -32.06 -34.39 -11.17
CA ALA A 245 -31.28 -35.38 -11.89
C ALA A 245 -30.06 -34.76 -12.59
N ALA A 246 -29.01 -35.55 -12.52
CA ALA A 246 -27.79 -35.43 -13.33
C ALA A 246 -28.12 -35.53 -14.82
N GLU A 247 -27.64 -34.62 -15.62
CA GLU A 247 -27.56 -34.76 -17.08
C GLU A 247 -26.10 -34.83 -17.50
N GLU A 248 -25.80 -35.98 -18.07
CA GLU A 248 -24.51 -36.46 -18.53
C GLU A 248 -23.98 -35.59 -19.67
N ALA A 249 -22.67 -35.32 -19.64
CA ALA A 249 -21.90 -34.86 -20.80
C ALA A 249 -21.33 -36.07 -21.55
N PRO A 250 -21.34 -36.09 -22.86
CA PRO A 250 -20.59 -37.09 -23.60
C PRO A 250 -19.14 -36.69 -23.81
N ALA A 251 -18.29 -37.64 -23.48
CA ALA A 251 -16.89 -37.66 -23.83
C ALA A 251 -16.71 -37.82 -25.35
N GLU A 252 -15.79 -37.07 -25.92
CA GLU A 252 -15.24 -37.38 -27.23
C GLU A 252 -13.71 -37.46 -27.15
N GLU A 253 -13.24 -38.66 -27.49
CA GLU A 253 -11.86 -39.08 -27.63
C GLU A 253 -11.16 -38.31 -28.76
N ALA A 254 -9.89 -37.99 -28.53
CA ALA A 254 -8.87 -38.08 -29.59
C ALA A 254 -7.48 -38.14 -28.92
N ALA A 255 -6.99 -39.35 -28.82
CA ALA A 255 -5.84 -39.91 -29.53
C ALA A 255 -4.47 -39.31 -29.18
N ALA A 256 -3.72 -40.19 -28.58
CA ALA A 256 -2.30 -40.18 -28.32
C ALA A 256 -1.48 -40.03 -29.62
N GLU A 257 -0.37 -39.31 -29.56
CA GLU A 257 0.82 -39.58 -30.36
C GLU A 257 2.08 -39.24 -29.56
N GLU A 258 2.77 -40.27 -29.29
CA GLU A 258 4.11 -40.65 -28.94
C GLU A 258 5.21 -39.61 -28.97
N ALA A 259 6.03 -39.72 -27.92
CA ALA A 259 7.41 -39.25 -27.83
C ALA A 259 8.33 -40.04 -28.77
N PRO A 260 9.54 -39.54 -29.10
CA PRO A 260 10.66 -40.16 -28.41
C PRO A 260 11.74 -39.19 -27.92
N ALA A 261 12.36 -39.67 -26.88
CA ALA A 261 13.61 -39.24 -26.32
C ALA A 261 14.79 -39.45 -27.27
N GLU A 262 15.73 -38.50 -27.28
CA GLU A 262 17.14 -38.75 -27.59
C GLU A 262 18.02 -37.83 -26.76
N GLU A 263 18.67 -38.43 -25.76
CA GLU A 263 19.98 -37.98 -25.29
C GLU A 263 21.05 -38.40 -26.33
N PRO A 264 22.15 -37.67 -26.43
CA PRO A 264 23.42 -38.33 -26.30
C PRO A 264 24.43 -37.57 -25.38
N GLU A 265 24.91 -38.30 -24.41
CA GLU A 265 26.29 -38.66 -24.03
C GLU A 265 27.41 -37.68 -24.43
N SER A 266 28.09 -37.28 -23.35
CA SER A 266 29.52 -37.21 -23.10
C SER A 266 30.49 -37.25 -24.29
N GLU A 267 31.39 -36.27 -24.31
CA GLU A 267 32.85 -36.53 -24.46
C GLU A 267 33.68 -35.42 -23.86
N SER A 268 34.48 -35.87 -22.94
CA SER A 268 35.67 -35.22 -22.35
C SER A 268 36.76 -35.08 -23.37
N THR A 269 37.48 -33.99 -23.42
CA THR A 269 38.91 -33.96 -23.72
C THR A 269 39.58 -32.80 -22.95
N GLU A 270 40.51 -33.24 -22.10
CA GLU A 270 41.67 -32.50 -21.59
C GLU A 270 42.61 -32.13 -22.74
N GLU A 271 43.33 -31.03 -22.56
CA GLU A 271 44.73 -30.82 -22.90
C GLU A 271 45.06 -29.34 -22.73
N GLU A 272 45.81 -29.02 -21.67
CA GLU A 272 47.26 -28.69 -21.61
C GLU A 272 47.60 -27.33 -22.26
N ALA A 273 47.96 -26.38 -21.40
CA ALA A 273 49.29 -25.92 -20.99
C ALA A 273 50.01 -24.95 -21.97
N THR A 274 50.64 -23.98 -21.35
CA THR A 274 51.81 -23.14 -21.76
C THR A 274 51.50 -21.90 -22.64
N GLU A 275 51.63 -20.71 -22.17
CA GLU A 275 52.79 -19.83 -21.92
C GLU A 275 52.35 -18.54 -21.21
#